data_d7f7d8ae46d8373fbfcb295d27c79237
#
_entry.id   d7f7d8ae46d8373fbfcb295d27c79237
#
_cell.length_a   1.000
_cell.length_b   1.000
_cell.length_c   1.000
_cell.angle_alpha   90.00
_cell.angle_beta   90.00
_cell.angle_gamma   90.00
#
_symmetry.space_group_name_H-M   'P 1'
#
loop_
_entity.id
_entity.type
_entity.pdbx_description
1 polymer ?
#
loop_
_entity_poly.entity_id
_entity_poly.type
_entity_poly.pdbx_seq_one_letter_code
_entity_poly.pdbx_strand_id
1 'polypeptide(L)'
;MHQKITSLLAAVLAVLLCSCGGQPSQQPNLPETPEEAPYAFTLDYHRCAPLVERQIGSDLAAAARLVVDAFLAGETSVTLPEGDYSGNPGNDLGYALNSMCPVFGAVTDYDDNHFDKAARTVTWAYTQTPEQIQEALAALEQTTAAYMSVLRQGDGETARALLLYHALTEPAAYDYEMEHGDGDSTEYQFRTSSYAALVLHSGICYSFAQALAFLYTQAGLDCAAVMGDSETAGLHMWLMAAVDGKWYYFD
;
A
#
# COMPACT_ATOMS: atom_id res chain seq x y z
N MET A 1 29.53 25.42 -42.75
CA MET A 1 28.52 26.48 -42.91
C MET A 1 27.54 26.42 -41.73
N HIS A 2 28.09 26.47 -40.49
CA HIS A 2 27.36 26.42 -39.23
C HIS A 2 27.98 27.40 -38.23
N GLN A 3 27.72 28.70 -38.42
CA GLN A 3 28.19 29.71 -37.46
C GLN A 3 27.52 31.02 -37.75
N LYS A 4 26.22 31.20 -37.60
CA LYS A 4 25.55 32.50 -37.64
C LYS A 4 24.11 32.49 -37.10
N ILE A 5 23.71 31.61 -36.17
CA ILE A 5 22.37 31.66 -35.61
C ILE A 5 22.33 31.95 -34.09
N THR A 6 23.48 32.05 -33.42
CA THR A 6 23.57 32.22 -31.95
C THR A 6 23.64 33.68 -31.47
N SER A 7 23.55 34.67 -32.35
CA SER A 7 23.70 36.08 -31.95
C SER A 7 22.44 36.93 -31.97
N LEU A 8 21.26 36.33 -32.28
CA LEU A 8 20.02 37.10 -32.35
C LEU A 8 19.07 36.90 -31.16
N LEU A 9 19.31 35.93 -30.31
CA LEU A 9 18.48 35.68 -29.12
C LEU A 9 18.93 36.44 -27.85
N ALA A 10 20.16 36.96 -27.84
CA ALA A 10 20.68 37.69 -26.69
C ALA A 10 20.30 39.18 -26.66
N ALA A 11 19.80 39.75 -27.77
CA ALA A 11 19.46 41.14 -27.86
C ALA A 11 18.00 41.50 -27.54
N VAL A 12 17.10 40.50 -27.45
CA VAL A 12 15.68 40.75 -27.15
C VAL A 12 15.36 40.66 -25.66
N LEU A 13 16.24 40.06 -24.84
CA LEU A 13 16.02 39.94 -23.38
C LEU A 13 16.51 41.15 -22.58
N ALA A 14 17.23 42.08 -23.18
CA ALA A 14 17.80 43.25 -22.49
C ALA A 14 16.91 44.52 -22.53
N VAL A 15 15.80 44.53 -23.26
CA VAL A 15 14.94 45.73 -23.41
C VAL A 15 13.69 45.69 -22.52
N LEU A 16 13.41 44.60 -21.81
CA LEU A 16 12.25 44.48 -20.92
C LEU A 16 12.54 44.72 -19.43
N LEU A 17 13.76 45.13 -19.06
CA LEU A 17 14.13 45.40 -17.66
C LEU A 17 14.30 46.88 -17.28
N CYS A 18 13.91 47.81 -18.13
CA CYS A 18 14.02 49.23 -17.82
C CYS A 18 12.68 49.96 -18.02
N SER A 19 11.70 49.68 -17.18
CA SER A 19 10.69 50.69 -16.78
C SER A 19 9.68 50.05 -15.82
N CYS A 20 9.91 50.21 -14.55
CA CYS A 20 8.93 50.53 -13.50
C CYS A 20 9.72 50.59 -12.18
N GLY A 21 10.08 51.80 -11.79
CA GLY A 21 10.52 52.09 -10.43
C GLY A 21 9.36 51.96 -9.45
N GLY A 22 8.98 50.74 -9.15
CA GLY A 22 8.14 50.38 -8.02
C GLY A 22 9.08 49.91 -6.90
N GLN A 23 8.99 50.52 -5.71
CA GLN A 23 9.59 49.94 -4.50
C GLN A 23 9.22 48.47 -4.42
N PRO A 24 10.16 47.60 -4.06
CA PRO A 24 9.80 46.17 -3.78
C PRO A 24 8.73 46.22 -2.69
N SER A 25 7.52 45.80 -3.05
CA SER A 25 6.48 45.55 -2.09
C SER A 25 7.06 44.50 -1.12
N GLN A 26 7.27 44.88 0.13
CA GLN A 26 7.53 43.91 1.19
C GLN A 26 6.36 42.92 1.14
N GLN A 27 6.60 41.71 0.67
CA GLN A 27 5.67 40.62 0.91
C GLN A 27 5.43 40.59 2.42
N PRO A 28 4.17 40.59 2.88
CA PRO A 28 3.91 40.39 4.29
C PRO A 28 4.65 39.14 4.71
N ASN A 29 5.54 39.23 5.70
CA ASN A 29 6.08 38.10 6.38
C ASN A 29 4.90 37.30 6.95
N LEU A 30 4.42 36.33 6.20
CA LEU A 30 3.55 35.31 6.77
C LEU A 30 4.36 34.68 7.91
N PRO A 31 3.77 34.54 9.11
CA PRO A 31 4.45 33.83 10.19
C PRO A 31 4.85 32.47 9.63
N GLU A 32 6.14 32.13 9.75
CA GLU A 32 6.60 30.77 9.45
C GLU A 32 5.77 29.83 10.32
N THR A 33 4.94 29.01 9.65
CA THR A 33 4.23 27.95 10.35
C THR A 33 5.31 27.05 10.95
N PRO A 34 5.32 26.78 12.26
CA PRO A 34 6.30 25.88 12.83
C PRO A 34 6.33 24.59 12.03
N GLU A 35 7.50 24.15 11.62
CA GLU A 35 7.65 22.88 10.91
C GLU A 35 7.15 21.77 11.85
N GLU A 36 6.01 21.17 11.51
CA GLU A 36 5.43 20.12 12.33
C GLU A 36 6.36 18.91 12.37
N ALA A 37 6.48 18.28 13.53
CA ALA A 37 7.33 17.11 13.72
C ALA A 37 6.89 15.97 12.77
N PRO A 38 7.85 15.16 12.28
CA PRO A 38 7.52 13.98 11.49
C PRO A 38 6.56 13.05 12.23
N TYR A 39 5.71 12.37 11.49
CA TYR A 39 4.81 11.36 12.04
C TYR A 39 5.63 10.22 12.67
N ALA A 40 5.37 9.92 13.95
CA ALA A 40 6.04 8.82 14.63
C ALA A 40 5.48 7.49 14.10
N PHE A 41 6.30 6.74 13.40
CA PHE A 41 5.92 5.50 12.74
C PHE A 41 6.87 4.36 13.13
N THR A 42 6.29 3.19 13.33
CA THR A 42 7.00 1.90 13.43
C THR A 42 6.18 0.88 12.68
N LEU A 43 6.79 0.20 11.71
CA LEU A 43 6.14 -0.85 10.93
C LEU A 43 5.73 -2.01 11.86
N ASP A 44 4.47 -2.42 11.76
CA ASP A 44 3.90 -3.49 12.55
C ASP A 44 3.06 -4.43 11.67
N TYR A 45 3.62 -5.57 11.32
CA TYR A 45 2.94 -6.60 10.54
C TYR A 45 1.80 -7.33 11.28
N HIS A 46 1.65 -7.13 12.60
CA HIS A 46 0.53 -7.68 13.36
C HIS A 46 -0.69 -6.76 13.37
N ARG A 47 -0.55 -5.56 12.82
CA ARG A 47 -1.63 -4.58 12.79
C ARG A 47 -2.68 -4.99 11.77
N CYS A 48 -3.87 -5.35 12.26
CA CYS A 48 -5.07 -5.62 11.48
C CYS A 48 -6.05 -4.46 11.66
N ALA A 49 -6.64 -3.97 10.58
CA ALA A 49 -7.63 -2.92 10.68
C ALA A 49 -8.87 -3.42 11.46
N PRO A 50 -9.46 -2.60 12.36
CA PRO A 50 -10.61 -3.03 13.16
C PRO A 50 -11.81 -3.51 12.32
N LEU A 51 -12.02 -2.95 11.14
CA LEU A 51 -13.09 -3.41 10.24
C LEU A 51 -12.81 -4.82 9.73
N VAL A 52 -11.59 -5.11 9.31
CA VAL A 52 -11.17 -6.45 8.86
C VAL A 52 -11.34 -7.44 10.01
N GLU A 53 -10.85 -7.11 11.22
CA GLU A 53 -10.97 -7.98 12.38
C GLU A 53 -12.44 -8.28 12.75
N ARG A 54 -13.35 -7.30 12.62
CA ARG A 54 -14.77 -7.53 12.81
C ARG A 54 -15.41 -8.42 11.75
N GLN A 55 -14.91 -8.37 10.51
CA GLN A 55 -15.41 -9.16 9.39
C GLN A 55 -15.00 -10.64 9.49
N ILE A 56 -13.72 -10.89 9.78
CA ILE A 56 -13.17 -12.26 9.81
C ILE A 56 -13.28 -12.93 11.19
N GLY A 57 -13.54 -12.16 12.24
CA GLY A 57 -13.59 -12.61 13.63
C GLY A 57 -12.23 -12.60 14.34
N SER A 58 -12.27 -12.48 15.66
CA SER A 58 -11.06 -12.34 16.50
C SER A 58 -10.11 -13.54 16.41
N ASP A 59 -10.67 -14.76 16.29
CA ASP A 59 -9.85 -15.97 16.24
C ASP A 59 -9.07 -16.07 14.94
N LEU A 60 -9.69 -15.70 13.81
CA LEU A 60 -9.01 -15.69 12.52
C LEU A 60 -8.02 -14.52 12.40
N ALA A 61 -8.32 -13.37 13.00
CA ALA A 61 -7.36 -12.27 13.11
C ALA A 61 -6.14 -12.63 13.97
N ALA A 62 -6.35 -13.37 15.06
CA ALA A 62 -5.25 -13.93 15.86
C ALA A 62 -4.45 -14.98 15.07
N ALA A 63 -5.12 -15.82 14.28
CA ALA A 63 -4.48 -16.78 13.38
C ALA A 63 -3.59 -16.08 12.34
N ALA A 64 -4.07 -14.97 11.73
CA ALA A 64 -3.29 -14.19 10.79
C ALA A 64 -1.97 -13.69 11.41
N ARG A 65 -1.99 -13.23 12.66
CA ARG A 65 -0.78 -12.80 13.38
C ARG A 65 0.19 -13.96 13.59
N LEU A 66 -0.30 -15.15 13.93
CA LEU A 66 0.54 -16.37 14.07
C LEU A 66 1.16 -16.81 12.73
N VAL A 67 0.40 -16.68 11.62
CA VAL A 67 0.95 -16.96 10.28
C VAL A 67 2.05 -15.95 9.94
N VAL A 68 1.85 -14.66 10.25
CA VAL A 68 2.89 -13.62 10.05
C VAL A 68 4.14 -13.95 10.87
N ASP A 69 4.00 -14.34 12.14
CA ASP A 69 5.15 -14.71 12.98
C ASP A 69 5.93 -15.89 12.40
N ALA A 70 5.22 -16.96 12.00
CA ALA A 70 5.83 -18.14 11.40
C ALA A 70 6.49 -17.81 10.04
N PHE A 71 5.85 -16.98 9.20
CA PHE A 71 6.41 -16.51 7.95
C PHE A 71 7.71 -15.73 8.17
N LEU A 72 7.72 -14.77 9.10
CA LEU A 72 8.92 -13.98 9.43
C LEU A 72 10.04 -14.84 10.03
N ALA A 73 9.69 -15.96 10.66
CA ALA A 73 10.65 -16.97 11.14
C ALA A 73 11.16 -17.90 10.03
N GLY A 74 10.65 -17.82 8.80
CA GLY A 74 11.03 -18.67 7.66
C GLY A 74 10.37 -20.06 7.69
N GLU A 75 9.33 -20.23 8.49
CA GLU A 75 8.54 -21.46 8.54
C GLU A 75 7.65 -21.61 7.31
N THR A 76 7.16 -22.82 7.04
CA THR A 76 6.22 -23.14 5.95
C THR A 76 4.86 -23.60 6.45
N SER A 77 4.65 -23.61 7.75
CA SER A 77 3.37 -24.00 8.36
C SER A 77 3.25 -23.49 9.79
N VAL A 78 2.01 -23.38 10.25
CA VAL A 78 1.70 -23.11 11.65
C VAL A 78 0.44 -23.86 12.07
N THR A 79 0.43 -24.42 13.27
CA THR A 79 -0.77 -24.99 13.89
C THR A 79 -1.44 -23.93 14.75
N LEU A 80 -2.71 -23.68 14.47
CA LEU A 80 -3.50 -22.67 15.16
C LEU A 80 -4.10 -23.21 16.47
N PRO A 81 -4.31 -22.37 17.48
CA PRO A 81 -5.00 -22.75 18.71
C PRO A 81 -6.45 -23.19 18.43
N GLU A 82 -7.16 -23.65 19.46
CA GLU A 82 -8.61 -23.81 19.38
C GLU A 82 -9.29 -22.47 19.17
N GLY A 83 -10.27 -22.43 18.26
CA GLY A 83 -10.97 -21.22 17.89
C GLY A 83 -12.08 -21.47 16.89
N ASP A 84 -12.86 -20.43 16.59
CA ASP A 84 -13.90 -20.47 15.56
C ASP A 84 -13.29 -20.14 14.19
N TYR A 85 -13.14 -21.17 13.36
CA TYR A 85 -12.70 -21.10 11.97
C TYR A 85 -13.85 -21.50 11.02
N SER A 86 -15.06 -21.03 11.30
CA SER A 86 -16.24 -21.24 10.45
C SER A 86 -16.11 -20.45 9.13
N GLY A 87 -17.04 -20.67 8.21
CA GLY A 87 -17.06 -19.95 6.91
C GLY A 87 -15.95 -20.42 5.95
N ASN A 88 -15.28 -19.47 5.31
CA ASN A 88 -14.18 -19.69 4.37
C ASN A 88 -12.84 -19.15 4.93
N PRO A 89 -12.29 -19.79 5.98
CA PRO A 89 -11.16 -19.24 6.71
C PRO A 89 -9.89 -19.10 5.86
N GLY A 90 -9.73 -19.90 4.81
CA GLY A 90 -8.59 -19.77 3.89
C GLY A 90 -8.60 -18.45 3.12
N ASN A 91 -9.75 -18.10 2.52
CA ASN A 91 -9.88 -16.83 1.81
C ASN A 91 -9.83 -15.64 2.77
N ASP A 92 -10.52 -15.73 3.91
CA ASP A 92 -10.57 -14.66 4.91
C ASP A 92 -9.16 -14.40 5.50
N LEU A 93 -8.40 -15.46 5.74
CA LEU A 93 -7.01 -15.38 6.20
C LEU A 93 -6.11 -14.77 5.12
N GLY A 94 -6.21 -15.25 3.87
CA GLY A 94 -5.44 -14.70 2.74
C GLY A 94 -5.72 -13.20 2.54
N TYR A 95 -6.98 -12.81 2.65
CA TYR A 95 -7.38 -11.40 2.60
C TYR A 95 -6.72 -10.55 3.71
N ALA A 96 -6.76 -11.03 4.95
CA ALA A 96 -6.12 -10.35 6.08
C ALA A 96 -4.59 -10.28 5.90
N LEU A 97 -3.94 -11.37 5.50
CA LEU A 97 -2.50 -11.43 5.30
C LEU A 97 -2.01 -10.44 4.22
N ASN A 98 -2.75 -10.28 3.12
CA ASN A 98 -2.38 -9.32 2.07
C ASN A 98 -2.41 -7.85 2.54
N SER A 99 -3.26 -7.52 3.52
CA SER A 99 -3.32 -6.19 4.13
C SER A 99 -2.43 -6.02 5.35
N MET A 100 -1.92 -7.10 5.95
CA MET A 100 -1.04 -7.08 7.12
C MET A 100 0.44 -7.23 6.74
N CYS A 101 0.73 -8.14 5.82
CA CYS A 101 2.09 -8.49 5.39
C CYS A 101 2.15 -8.65 3.86
N PRO A 102 2.23 -7.54 3.09
CA PRO A 102 2.24 -7.56 1.62
C PRO A 102 3.26 -8.50 0.99
N VAL A 103 4.40 -8.74 1.65
CA VAL A 103 5.44 -9.67 1.17
C VAL A 103 4.93 -11.11 1.18
N PHE A 104 4.12 -11.52 2.17
CA PHE A 104 3.58 -12.88 2.23
C PHE A 104 2.87 -13.26 0.91
N GLY A 105 1.93 -12.43 0.46
CA GLY A 105 1.20 -12.67 -0.79
C GLY A 105 2.06 -12.62 -2.06
N ALA A 106 3.20 -11.91 -2.02
CA ALA A 106 4.10 -11.78 -3.16
C ALA A 106 5.07 -12.96 -3.33
N VAL A 107 5.41 -13.66 -2.23
CA VAL A 107 6.48 -14.66 -2.22
C VAL A 107 6.02 -16.07 -1.86
N THR A 108 4.71 -16.26 -1.67
CA THR A 108 4.12 -17.60 -1.45
C THR A 108 3.28 -18.03 -2.64
N ASP A 109 3.17 -19.32 -2.88
CA ASP A 109 2.33 -19.86 -3.96
C ASP A 109 0.87 -19.92 -3.50
N TYR A 110 -0.02 -19.21 -4.21
CA TYR A 110 -1.43 -19.16 -3.86
C TYR A 110 -2.10 -20.55 -3.94
N ASP A 111 -1.74 -21.37 -4.92
CA ASP A 111 -2.33 -22.69 -5.14
C ASP A 111 -1.88 -23.70 -4.09
N ASP A 112 -0.69 -23.51 -3.52
CA ASP A 112 -0.13 -24.32 -2.46
C ASP A 112 -0.45 -23.79 -1.04
N ASN A 113 -1.06 -22.61 -0.93
CA ASN A 113 -1.52 -22.09 0.37
C ASN A 113 -2.77 -22.83 0.82
N HIS A 114 -2.68 -23.53 1.93
CA HIS A 114 -3.75 -24.41 2.40
C HIS A 114 -4.10 -24.19 3.87
N PHE A 115 -5.39 -24.16 4.16
CA PHE A 115 -5.93 -24.17 5.52
C PHE A 115 -6.66 -25.51 5.79
N ASP A 116 -6.04 -26.41 6.55
CA ASP A 116 -6.70 -27.61 7.05
C ASP A 116 -7.47 -27.31 8.34
N LYS A 117 -8.80 -27.20 8.20
CA LYS A 117 -9.70 -26.94 9.34
C LYS A 117 -9.66 -28.03 10.41
N ALA A 118 -9.53 -29.30 10.02
CA ALA A 118 -9.55 -30.42 10.95
C ALA A 118 -8.26 -30.48 11.78
N ALA A 119 -7.12 -30.26 11.13
CA ALA A 119 -5.82 -30.16 11.79
C ALA A 119 -5.55 -28.79 12.40
N ARG A 120 -6.33 -27.78 12.05
CA ARG A 120 -6.07 -26.36 12.36
C ARG A 120 -4.68 -25.93 11.92
N THR A 121 -4.27 -26.34 10.73
CA THR A 121 -2.93 -26.07 10.23
C THR A 121 -3.03 -25.22 8.97
N VAL A 122 -2.26 -24.14 8.93
CA VAL A 122 -2.02 -23.34 7.73
C VAL A 122 -0.65 -23.72 7.19
N THR A 123 -0.58 -24.01 5.89
CA THR A 123 0.65 -24.35 5.18
C THR A 123 0.81 -23.46 3.97
N TRP A 124 2.03 -23.19 3.58
CA TRP A 124 2.36 -22.44 2.35
C TRP A 124 3.70 -22.91 1.77
N ALA A 125 3.86 -22.67 0.47
CA ALA A 125 5.13 -22.87 -0.22
C ALA A 125 5.71 -21.51 -0.62
N TYR A 126 7.03 -21.39 -0.55
CA TYR A 126 7.72 -20.19 -1.02
C TYR A 126 8.04 -20.29 -2.51
N THR A 127 7.81 -19.20 -3.24
CA THR A 127 8.20 -19.04 -4.66
C THR A 127 9.57 -18.38 -4.81
N GLN A 128 10.13 -17.88 -3.71
CA GLN A 128 11.39 -17.15 -3.66
C GLN A 128 12.36 -17.80 -2.67
N THR A 129 13.68 -17.51 -2.85
CA THR A 129 14.68 -17.96 -1.88
C THR A 129 14.61 -17.17 -0.57
N PRO A 130 15.13 -17.70 0.56
CA PRO A 130 15.18 -16.95 1.82
C PRO A 130 15.84 -15.58 1.69
N GLU A 131 16.90 -15.47 0.89
CA GLU A 131 17.61 -14.21 0.66
C GLU A 131 16.72 -13.21 -0.07
N GLN A 132 15.98 -13.63 -1.11
CA GLN A 132 15.04 -12.79 -1.85
C GLN A 132 13.87 -12.33 -0.98
N ILE A 133 13.39 -13.20 -0.06
CA ILE A 133 12.34 -12.84 0.90
C ILE A 133 12.85 -11.74 1.85
N GLN A 134 14.08 -11.86 2.37
CA GLN A 134 14.68 -10.84 3.24
C GLN A 134 14.88 -9.51 2.49
N GLU A 135 15.29 -9.55 1.23
CA GLU A 135 15.39 -8.37 0.37
C GLU A 135 14.01 -7.71 0.17
N ALA A 136 12.96 -8.50 -0.07
CA ALA A 136 11.60 -8.00 -0.21
C ALA A 136 11.06 -7.37 1.07
N LEU A 137 11.33 -7.96 2.23
CA LEU A 137 10.96 -7.40 3.54
C LEU A 137 11.66 -6.06 3.79
N ALA A 138 12.97 -5.98 3.51
CA ALA A 138 13.74 -4.74 3.65
C ALA A 138 13.26 -3.65 2.68
N ALA A 139 12.95 -4.00 1.44
CA ALA A 139 12.40 -3.07 0.46
C ALA A 139 11.02 -2.54 0.89
N LEU A 140 10.14 -3.40 1.41
CA LEU A 140 8.84 -2.98 1.92
C LEU A 140 8.98 -2.05 3.13
N GLU A 141 9.88 -2.35 4.08
CA GLU A 141 10.14 -1.50 5.24
C GLU A 141 10.60 -0.11 4.81
N GLN A 142 11.60 -0.03 3.92
CA GLN A 142 12.09 1.23 3.40
C GLN A 142 11.00 2.04 2.67
N THR A 143 10.25 1.36 1.82
CA THR A 143 9.17 2.00 1.04
C THR A 143 8.05 2.48 1.94
N THR A 144 7.65 1.67 2.94
CA THR A 144 6.62 2.07 3.92
C THR A 144 7.07 3.29 4.72
N ALA A 145 8.34 3.33 5.16
CA ALA A 145 8.88 4.50 5.85
C ALA A 145 8.84 5.75 4.94
N ALA A 146 9.11 5.62 3.64
CA ALA A 146 9.01 6.71 2.68
C ALA A 146 7.55 7.21 2.56
N TYR A 147 6.57 6.32 2.43
CA TYR A 147 5.16 6.70 2.45
C TYR A 147 4.75 7.40 3.74
N MET A 148 5.15 6.88 4.89
CA MET A 148 4.81 7.50 6.18
C MET A 148 5.49 8.86 6.42
N SER A 149 6.60 9.14 5.71
CA SER A 149 7.33 10.41 5.82
C SER A 149 6.56 11.62 5.28
N VAL A 150 5.53 11.42 4.46
CA VAL A 150 4.66 12.52 3.98
C VAL A 150 3.74 13.04 5.08
N LEU A 151 3.56 12.28 6.17
CA LEU A 151 2.69 12.61 7.29
C LEU A 151 3.42 13.45 8.35
N ARG A 152 2.64 14.22 9.11
CA ARG A 152 3.11 14.99 10.27
C ARG A 152 2.37 14.53 11.53
N GLN A 153 2.96 14.78 12.69
CA GLN A 153 2.42 14.33 13.98
C GLN A 153 1.03 14.90 14.29
N GLY A 154 0.73 16.10 13.78
CA GLY A 154 -0.55 16.78 13.96
C GLY A 154 -1.64 16.40 12.94
N ASP A 155 -1.33 15.56 11.94
CA ASP A 155 -2.27 15.22 10.89
C ASP A 155 -3.48 14.46 11.44
N GLY A 156 -4.68 14.99 11.18
CA GLY A 156 -5.96 14.32 11.41
C GLY A 156 -6.18 13.17 10.41
N GLU A 157 -7.24 12.40 10.61
CA GLU A 157 -7.56 11.25 9.75
C GLU A 157 -7.72 11.64 8.29
N THR A 158 -8.41 12.75 7.99
CA THR A 158 -8.56 13.28 6.62
C THR A 158 -7.21 13.56 5.96
N ALA A 159 -6.29 14.24 6.65
CA ALA A 159 -4.97 14.55 6.10
C ALA A 159 -4.17 13.26 5.84
N ARG A 160 -4.12 12.33 6.80
CA ARG A 160 -3.44 11.04 6.64
C ARG A 160 -4.00 10.25 5.46
N ALA A 161 -5.32 10.16 5.34
CA ALA A 161 -5.96 9.43 4.25
C ALA A 161 -5.59 10.03 2.88
N LEU A 162 -5.75 11.33 2.70
CA LEU A 162 -5.51 11.99 1.41
C LEU A 162 -4.03 12.01 1.03
N LEU A 163 -3.13 12.25 2.00
CA LEU A 163 -1.68 12.26 1.74
C LEU A 163 -1.17 10.87 1.34
N LEU A 164 -1.58 9.80 2.03
CA LEU A 164 -1.19 8.44 1.68
C LEU A 164 -1.81 7.99 0.36
N TYR A 165 -3.09 8.32 0.12
CA TYR A 165 -3.72 8.05 -1.17
C TYR A 165 -2.95 8.70 -2.32
N HIS A 166 -2.64 9.99 -2.21
CA HIS A 166 -1.88 10.70 -3.23
C HIS A 166 -0.46 10.12 -3.40
N ALA A 167 0.24 9.86 -2.30
CA ALA A 167 1.58 9.30 -2.36
C ALA A 167 1.62 7.93 -3.06
N LEU A 168 0.60 7.07 -2.85
CA LEU A 168 0.50 5.78 -3.52
C LEU A 168 0.15 5.94 -5.01
N THR A 169 -0.78 6.84 -5.34
CA THR A 169 -1.34 6.94 -6.70
C THR A 169 -0.50 7.78 -7.65
N GLU A 170 0.29 8.74 -7.16
CA GLU A 170 1.12 9.61 -8.00
C GLU A 170 2.15 8.85 -8.85
N PRO A 171 2.93 7.88 -8.31
CA PRO A 171 3.87 7.08 -9.08
C PRO A 171 3.21 5.87 -9.76
N ALA A 172 1.93 5.60 -9.52
CA ALA A 172 1.28 4.35 -9.88
C ALA A 172 1.13 4.17 -11.39
N ALA A 173 1.40 2.96 -11.87
CA ALA A 173 1.11 2.50 -13.21
C ALA A 173 0.16 1.29 -13.17
N TYR A 174 -0.96 1.38 -13.89
CA TYR A 174 -1.89 0.26 -13.97
C TYR A 174 -1.36 -0.84 -14.90
N ASP A 175 -1.36 -2.09 -14.45
CA ASP A 175 -0.82 -3.23 -15.17
C ASP A 175 -1.91 -3.90 -16.02
N TYR A 176 -2.22 -3.30 -17.18
CA TYR A 176 -3.23 -3.84 -18.11
C TYR A 176 -2.89 -5.22 -18.68
N GLU A 177 -1.60 -5.59 -18.72
CA GLU A 177 -1.19 -6.91 -19.15
C GLU A 177 -1.65 -7.97 -18.15
N MET A 178 -1.47 -7.70 -16.85
CA MET A 178 -1.88 -8.60 -15.79
C MET A 178 -3.39 -8.60 -15.54
N GLU A 179 -4.09 -7.51 -15.83
CA GLU A 179 -5.56 -7.47 -15.71
C GLU A 179 -6.23 -8.52 -16.60
N HIS A 180 -5.65 -8.81 -17.76
CA HIS A 180 -6.18 -9.76 -18.74
C HIS A 180 -5.38 -11.07 -18.79
N GLY A 181 -4.47 -11.26 -17.87
CA GLY A 181 -3.63 -12.45 -17.79
C GLY A 181 -4.39 -13.69 -17.29
N ASP A 182 -3.87 -14.88 -17.61
CA ASP A 182 -4.51 -16.17 -17.30
C ASP A 182 -4.38 -16.60 -15.83
N GLY A 183 -3.78 -15.78 -15.00
CA GLY A 183 -3.87 -15.80 -13.54
C GLY A 183 -3.23 -16.98 -12.79
N ASP A 184 -2.54 -17.90 -13.44
CA ASP A 184 -2.03 -19.12 -12.81
C ASP A 184 -0.51 -19.13 -12.60
N SER A 185 0.19 -18.05 -12.91
CA SER A 185 1.63 -18.03 -12.81
C SER A 185 2.10 -17.31 -11.55
N THR A 186 3.22 -17.74 -11.00
CA THR A 186 3.95 -17.05 -9.93
C THR A 186 4.24 -15.58 -10.30
N GLU A 187 4.48 -15.29 -11.58
CA GLU A 187 4.66 -13.93 -12.08
C GLU A 187 3.37 -13.11 -11.94
N TYR A 188 2.22 -13.66 -12.32
CA TYR A 188 0.93 -13.02 -12.15
C TYR A 188 0.68 -12.65 -10.69
N GLN A 189 0.83 -13.61 -9.79
CA GLN A 189 0.63 -13.41 -8.35
C GLN A 189 1.55 -12.34 -7.78
N PHE A 190 2.83 -12.35 -8.15
CA PHE A 190 3.79 -11.34 -7.73
C PHE A 190 3.41 -9.95 -8.24
N ARG A 191 3.15 -9.80 -9.55
CA ARG A 191 2.83 -8.51 -10.19
C ARG A 191 1.48 -7.93 -9.76
N THR A 192 0.54 -8.77 -9.33
CA THR A 192 -0.77 -8.33 -8.82
C THR A 192 -0.83 -8.20 -7.29
N SER A 193 0.27 -8.45 -6.57
CA SER A 193 0.32 -8.34 -5.13
C SER A 193 0.27 -6.89 -4.65
N SER A 194 -0.14 -6.67 -3.39
CA SER A 194 -0.01 -5.37 -2.74
C SER A 194 1.44 -4.91 -2.58
N TYR A 195 2.38 -5.87 -2.49
CA TYR A 195 3.81 -5.58 -2.51
C TYR A 195 4.25 -4.90 -3.82
N ALA A 196 3.81 -5.42 -4.97
CA ALA A 196 4.15 -4.82 -6.27
C ALA A 196 3.60 -3.38 -6.38
N ALA A 197 2.38 -3.12 -5.94
CA ALA A 197 1.82 -1.77 -5.91
C ALA A 197 2.63 -0.82 -5.01
N LEU A 198 3.09 -1.30 -3.84
CA LEU A 198 3.87 -0.49 -2.90
C LEU A 198 5.30 -0.23 -3.38
N VAL A 199 6.01 -1.28 -3.81
CA VAL A 199 7.46 -1.23 -4.05
C VAL A 199 7.80 -0.99 -5.51
N LEU A 200 7.02 -1.56 -6.44
CA LEU A 200 7.24 -1.42 -7.87
C LEU A 200 6.32 -0.38 -8.51
N HIS A 201 5.38 0.19 -7.75
CA HIS A 201 4.39 1.17 -8.19
C HIS A 201 3.55 0.68 -9.38
N SER A 202 3.34 -0.63 -9.48
CA SER A 202 2.59 -1.26 -10.56
C SER A 202 1.64 -2.32 -10.01
N GLY A 203 0.47 -2.47 -10.63
CA GLY A 203 -0.50 -3.46 -10.23
C GLY A 203 -1.87 -3.22 -10.85
N ILE A 204 -2.85 -3.99 -10.40
CA ILE A 204 -4.25 -3.89 -10.79
C ILE A 204 -5.11 -3.33 -9.63
N CYS A 205 -6.41 -3.21 -9.80
CA CYS A 205 -7.32 -2.72 -8.76
C CYS A 205 -7.12 -3.42 -7.40
N TYR A 206 -6.99 -4.75 -7.41
CA TYR A 206 -6.70 -5.57 -6.23
C TYR A 206 -5.41 -5.14 -5.53
N SER A 207 -4.33 -4.95 -6.28
CA SER A 207 -3.01 -4.58 -5.76
C SER A 207 -3.05 -3.24 -5.02
N PHE A 208 -3.65 -2.22 -5.67
CA PHE A 208 -3.74 -0.87 -5.12
C PHE A 208 -4.68 -0.79 -3.93
N ALA A 209 -5.83 -1.47 -3.97
CA ALA A 209 -6.76 -1.50 -2.84
C ALA A 209 -6.13 -2.13 -1.59
N GLN A 210 -5.41 -3.24 -1.73
CA GLN A 210 -4.72 -3.92 -0.62
C GLN A 210 -3.49 -3.13 -0.15
N ALA A 211 -2.74 -2.50 -1.07
CA ALA A 211 -1.62 -1.63 -0.72
C ALA A 211 -2.08 -0.42 0.11
N LEU A 212 -3.18 0.23 -0.30
CA LEU A 212 -3.75 1.33 0.44
C LEU A 212 -4.31 0.88 1.80
N ALA A 213 -4.94 -0.32 1.87
CA ALA A 213 -5.38 -0.91 3.12
C ALA A 213 -4.22 -1.11 4.10
N PHE A 214 -3.09 -1.62 3.62
CA PHE A 214 -1.87 -1.74 4.42
C PHE A 214 -1.40 -0.38 4.95
N LEU A 215 -1.21 0.62 4.08
CA LEU A 215 -0.75 1.96 4.48
C LEU A 215 -1.69 2.62 5.49
N TYR A 216 -3.01 2.54 5.25
CA TYR A 216 -4.01 3.12 6.15
C TYR A 216 -4.01 2.44 7.51
N THR A 217 -3.93 1.11 7.53
CA THR A 217 -3.82 0.33 8.77
C THR A 217 -2.57 0.72 9.55
N GLN A 218 -1.42 0.88 8.88
CA GLN A 218 -0.18 1.34 9.50
C GLN A 218 -0.30 2.78 10.05
N ALA A 219 -1.06 3.64 9.37
CA ALA A 219 -1.35 5.00 9.83
C ALA A 219 -2.47 5.09 10.88
N GLY A 220 -3.04 3.96 11.31
CA GLY A 220 -4.08 3.89 12.35
C GLY A 220 -5.47 4.27 11.87
N LEU A 221 -5.77 4.15 10.58
CA LEU A 221 -7.11 4.31 10.01
C LEU A 221 -7.85 2.97 9.98
N ASP A 222 -9.15 2.99 10.27
CA ASP A 222 -10.01 1.79 10.14
C ASP A 222 -10.46 1.65 8.69
N CYS A 223 -10.12 0.52 8.05
CA CYS A 223 -10.37 0.31 6.63
C CYS A 223 -10.48 -1.16 6.26
N ALA A 224 -10.98 -1.42 5.07
CA ALA A 224 -10.95 -2.73 4.42
C ALA A 224 -10.97 -2.56 2.91
N ALA A 225 -10.20 -3.35 2.16
CA ALA A 225 -10.42 -3.50 0.74
C ALA A 225 -11.75 -4.25 0.52
N VAL A 226 -12.54 -3.80 -0.41
CA VAL A 226 -13.87 -4.38 -0.69
C VAL A 226 -13.96 -4.73 -2.17
N MET A 227 -14.60 -5.84 -2.46
CA MET A 227 -14.78 -6.36 -3.81
C MET A 227 -16.24 -6.27 -4.21
N GLY A 228 -16.50 -5.94 -5.46
CA GLY A 228 -17.84 -5.90 -6.02
C GLY A 228 -17.84 -5.89 -7.53
N ASP A 229 -19.03 -5.91 -8.12
CA ASP A 229 -19.20 -5.79 -9.56
C ASP A 229 -19.36 -4.32 -9.96
N SER A 230 -18.56 -3.88 -10.92
CA SER A 230 -18.68 -2.59 -11.58
C SER A 230 -19.35 -2.78 -12.94
N GLU A 231 -20.30 -1.92 -13.29
CA GLU A 231 -20.96 -1.96 -14.61
C GLU A 231 -19.99 -1.80 -15.79
N THR A 232 -18.86 -1.15 -15.55
CA THR A 232 -17.86 -0.84 -16.59
C THR A 232 -16.62 -1.71 -16.55
N ALA A 233 -16.21 -2.20 -15.36
CA ALA A 233 -14.97 -2.94 -15.16
C ALA A 233 -15.18 -4.42 -14.77
N GLY A 234 -16.44 -4.87 -14.56
CA GLY A 234 -16.72 -6.21 -14.04
C GLY A 234 -16.30 -6.36 -12.59
N LEU A 235 -15.64 -7.45 -12.23
CA LEU A 235 -15.13 -7.66 -10.87
C LEU A 235 -14.06 -6.63 -10.56
N HIS A 236 -14.28 -5.85 -9.50
CA HIS A 236 -13.44 -4.71 -9.13
C HIS A 236 -13.20 -4.66 -7.63
N MET A 237 -12.05 -4.13 -7.22
CA MET A 237 -11.71 -3.94 -5.81
C MET A 237 -11.29 -2.49 -5.57
N TRP A 238 -11.80 -1.94 -4.46
CA TRP A 238 -11.46 -0.60 -3.95
C TRP A 238 -11.31 -0.61 -2.43
N LEU A 239 -10.82 0.46 -1.84
CA LEU A 239 -10.73 0.60 -0.40
C LEU A 239 -11.95 1.31 0.18
N MET A 240 -12.47 0.81 1.29
CA MET A 240 -13.40 1.52 2.17
C MET A 240 -12.69 1.88 3.47
N ALA A 241 -12.72 3.16 3.88
CA ALA A 241 -12.08 3.61 5.11
C ALA A 241 -12.97 4.56 5.90
N ALA A 242 -12.87 4.47 7.23
CA ALA A 242 -13.45 5.43 8.15
C ALA A 242 -12.51 6.62 8.31
N VAL A 243 -13.03 7.82 8.04
CA VAL A 243 -12.29 9.09 8.17
C VAL A 243 -13.20 10.09 8.89
N ASP A 244 -12.76 10.60 10.03
CA ASP A 244 -13.52 11.54 10.87
C ASP A 244 -14.96 11.06 11.15
N GLY A 245 -15.10 9.75 11.45
CA GLY A 245 -16.36 9.10 11.79
C GLY A 245 -17.31 8.85 10.61
N LYS A 246 -16.86 8.99 9.36
CA LYS A 246 -17.64 8.69 8.14
C LYS A 246 -16.90 7.71 7.27
N TRP A 247 -17.66 6.92 6.49
CA TRP A 247 -17.11 5.96 5.55
C TRP A 247 -16.94 6.58 4.16
N TYR A 248 -15.80 6.38 3.55
CA TYR A 248 -15.45 6.82 2.20
C TYR A 248 -14.88 5.66 1.40
N TYR A 249 -15.05 5.75 0.09
CA TYR A 249 -14.42 4.84 -0.87
C TYR A 249 -13.24 5.55 -1.53
N PHE A 250 -12.17 4.80 -1.75
CA PHE A 250 -10.94 5.21 -2.43
C PHE A 250 -10.68 4.20 -3.54
N ASP A 251 -10.65 4.67 -4.81
CA ASP A 251 -10.54 3.88 -6.01
C ASP A 251 -9.52 4.51 -6.98
#